data_c077e70e7050b2b858c80e7ad55e5bc0
#
_entry.id   c077e70e7050b2b858c80e7ad55e5bc0
#
_cell.length_a   1.000
_cell.length_b   1.000
_cell.length_c   1.000
_cell.angle_alpha   90.00
_cell.angle_beta   90.00
_cell.angle_gamma   90.00
#
_symmetry.space_group_name_H-M   'P 1'
#
loop_
_entity.id
_entity.type
_entity.pdbx_description
1 polymer ?
#
loop_
_entity_poly.entity_id
_entity_poly.type
_entity_poly.pdbx_seq_one_letter_code
_entity_poly.pdbx_strand_id
1 'polypeptide(L)'
;MKIVRVQYTTKPEFASVNQENIRQIVNELKSINHPGIRYSAYLLPDGKTFMHLDHLQNEEAHQVLQSLESFKKFDDELWASELEVEPKLEVLTLVAST
;
A
#
# COMPACT_ATOMS: atom_id res chain seq x y z
N MET A 1 -8.68 14.12 -7.30
CA MET A 1 -7.64 13.11 -7.06
C MET A 1 -7.32 13.04 -5.58
N LYS A 2 -7.18 11.84 -5.06
CA LYS A 2 -6.82 11.61 -3.66
C LYS A 2 -5.46 10.93 -3.61
N ILE A 3 -4.54 11.50 -2.83
CA ILE A 3 -3.21 10.92 -2.63
C ILE A 3 -3.09 10.53 -1.17
N VAL A 4 -2.81 9.26 -0.92
CA VAL A 4 -2.74 8.72 0.44
C VAL A 4 -1.35 8.16 0.67
N ARG A 5 -0.74 8.56 1.78
CA ARG A 5 0.53 8.02 2.24
C ARG A 5 0.27 7.17 3.48
N VAL A 6 0.79 5.95 3.48
CA VAL A 6 0.68 5.06 4.64
C VAL A 6 2.09 4.60 5.01
N GLN A 7 2.45 4.70 6.27
CA GLN A 7 3.75 4.23 6.76
C GLN A 7 3.57 3.39 8.01
N TYR A 8 4.31 2.29 8.09
CA TYR A 8 4.28 1.37 9.23
C TYR A 8 5.60 0.62 9.31
N THR A 9 5.85 -0.02 10.46
CA THR A 9 7.04 -0.84 10.67
C THR A 9 6.64 -2.25 11.07
N THR A 10 7.11 -3.24 10.31
CA THR A 10 6.87 -4.65 10.62
C THR A 10 7.95 -5.17 11.57
N LYS A 11 7.71 -6.34 12.16
CA LYS A 11 8.79 -7.12 12.73
C LYS A 11 9.76 -7.55 11.63
N PRO A 12 11.06 -7.66 11.91
CA PRO A 12 12.04 -8.03 10.88
C PRO A 12 11.69 -9.33 10.15
N GLU A 13 11.19 -10.33 10.87
CA GLU A 13 10.87 -11.64 10.31
C GLU A 13 9.65 -11.63 9.39
N PHE A 14 8.82 -10.58 9.45
CA PHE A 14 7.66 -10.45 8.56
C PHE A 14 7.95 -9.62 7.31
N ALA A 15 9.06 -8.90 7.27
CA ALA A 15 9.33 -7.94 6.18
C ALA A 15 9.30 -8.58 4.79
N SER A 16 9.89 -9.78 4.64
CA SER A 16 9.92 -10.44 3.32
C SER A 16 8.54 -10.94 2.89
N VAL A 17 7.73 -11.44 3.83
CA VAL A 17 6.35 -11.83 3.54
C VAL A 17 5.54 -10.60 3.11
N ASN A 18 5.72 -9.48 3.81
CA ASN A 18 5.02 -8.25 3.47
C ASN A 18 5.37 -7.76 2.07
N GLN A 19 6.64 -7.83 1.69
CA GLN A 19 7.07 -7.47 0.33
C GLN A 19 6.38 -8.34 -0.72
N GLU A 20 6.27 -9.65 -0.48
CA GLU A 20 5.61 -10.56 -1.41
C GLU A 20 4.13 -10.25 -1.52
N ASN A 21 3.46 -9.98 -0.40
CA ASN A 21 2.04 -9.60 -0.41
C ASN A 21 1.81 -8.29 -1.20
N ILE A 22 2.72 -7.33 -1.08
CA ILE A 22 2.66 -6.09 -1.86
C ILE A 22 2.82 -6.37 -3.36
N ARG A 23 3.75 -7.26 -3.74
CA ARG A 23 3.91 -7.63 -5.15
C ARG A 23 2.66 -8.24 -5.73
N GLN A 24 1.92 -9.02 -4.95
CA GLN A 24 0.64 -9.59 -5.38
C GLN A 24 -0.40 -8.50 -5.64
N ILE A 25 -0.44 -7.44 -4.84
CA ILE A 25 -1.32 -6.29 -5.09
C ILE A 25 -0.97 -5.66 -6.44
N VAL A 26 0.32 -5.41 -6.69
CA VAL A 26 0.77 -4.80 -7.94
C VAL A 26 0.42 -5.68 -9.13
N ASN A 27 0.60 -7.00 -9.01
CA ASN A 27 0.26 -7.93 -10.09
C ASN A 27 -1.24 -7.92 -10.39
N GLU A 28 -2.07 -7.90 -9.37
CA GLU A 28 -3.53 -7.83 -9.56
C GLU A 28 -3.94 -6.50 -10.20
N LEU A 29 -3.36 -5.39 -9.75
CA LEU A 29 -3.62 -4.07 -10.34
C LEU A 29 -3.22 -4.02 -11.81
N LYS A 30 -2.08 -4.62 -12.18
CA LYS A 30 -1.68 -4.72 -13.57
C LYS A 30 -2.67 -5.52 -14.39
N SER A 31 -3.21 -6.59 -13.81
CA SER A 31 -4.17 -7.45 -14.48
C SER A 31 -5.48 -6.72 -14.80
N ILE A 32 -6.01 -5.96 -13.85
CA ILE A 32 -7.25 -5.20 -14.08
C ILE A 32 -7.04 -3.91 -14.87
N ASN A 33 -5.81 -3.39 -14.87
CA ASN A 33 -5.41 -2.20 -15.63
C ASN A 33 -6.35 -0.99 -15.41
N HIS A 34 -6.66 -0.69 -14.15
CA HIS A 34 -7.54 0.44 -13.82
C HIS A 34 -6.83 1.76 -14.03
N PRO A 35 -7.34 2.65 -14.88
CA PRO A 35 -6.64 3.91 -15.22
C PRO A 35 -6.60 4.92 -14.08
N GLY A 36 -7.47 4.79 -13.09
CA GLY A 36 -7.57 5.72 -11.96
C GLY A 36 -6.75 5.34 -10.75
N ILE A 37 -5.95 4.27 -10.82
CA ILE A 37 -5.16 3.79 -9.68
C ILE A 37 -3.67 3.78 -10.03
N ARG A 38 -2.86 4.49 -9.24
CA ARG A 38 -1.41 4.35 -9.25
C ARG A 38 -0.99 4.01 -7.83
N TYR A 39 -0.29 2.90 -7.68
CA TYR A 39 0.08 2.37 -6.38
C TYR A 39 1.58 2.09 -6.36
N SER A 40 2.27 2.61 -5.36
CA SER A 40 3.69 2.39 -5.16
C SER A 40 3.97 2.08 -3.71
N ALA A 41 4.92 1.20 -3.46
CA ALA A 41 5.34 0.88 -2.11
C ALA A 41 6.87 0.87 -2.05
N TYR A 42 7.40 1.31 -0.93
CA TYR A 42 8.83 1.47 -0.70
C TYR A 42 9.22 0.81 0.61
N LEU A 43 10.41 0.24 0.64
CA LEU A 43 11.04 -0.26 1.86
C LEU A 43 12.14 0.71 2.26
N LEU A 44 12.10 1.18 3.51
CA LEU A 44 13.10 2.09 4.03
C LEU A 44 14.42 1.35 4.34
N PRO A 45 15.53 2.08 4.52
CA PRO A 45 16.84 1.45 4.73
C PRO A 45 16.94 0.53 5.95
N ASP A 46 16.04 0.68 6.93
CA ASP A 46 16.02 -0.21 8.10
C ASP A 46 15.57 -1.64 7.76
N GLY A 47 15.07 -1.87 6.55
CA GLY A 47 14.67 -3.19 6.09
C GLY A 47 13.32 -3.68 6.62
N LYS A 48 12.58 -2.87 7.36
CA LYS A 48 11.31 -3.28 7.98
C LYS A 48 10.24 -2.18 8.02
N THR A 49 10.57 -0.95 7.66
CA THR A 49 9.60 0.14 7.57
C THR A 49 9.17 0.31 6.12
N PHE A 50 7.87 0.32 5.90
CA PHE A 50 7.26 0.43 4.58
C PHE A 50 6.50 1.73 4.44
N MET A 51 6.53 2.30 3.25
CA MET A 51 5.76 3.48 2.91
C MET A 51 5.05 3.25 1.59
N HIS A 52 3.73 3.41 1.60
CA HIS A 52 2.88 3.28 0.42
C HIS A 52 2.42 4.65 -0.04
N LEU A 53 2.37 4.85 -1.35
CA LEU A 53 1.76 6.03 -1.97
C LEU A 53 0.68 5.55 -2.93
N ASP A 54 -0.55 5.94 -2.65
CA ASP A 54 -1.71 5.61 -3.47
C ASP A 54 -2.21 6.88 -4.15
N HIS A 55 -2.18 6.91 -5.49
CA HIS A 55 -2.80 7.97 -6.27
C HIS A 55 -4.11 7.44 -6.82
N LEU A 56 -5.21 7.99 -6.32
CA LEU A 56 -6.56 7.51 -6.62
C LEU A 56 -7.34 8.64 -7.29
N GLN A 57 -7.82 8.40 -8.51
CA GLN A 57 -8.49 9.41 -9.32
C GLN A 57 -9.80 9.88 -8.66
N ASN A 58 -10.54 8.96 -8.03
CA ASN A 58 -11.83 9.23 -7.41
C ASN A 58 -12.14 8.16 -6.35
N GLU A 59 -13.32 8.26 -5.73
CA GLU A 59 -13.72 7.31 -4.69
C GLU A 59 -13.93 5.90 -5.24
N GLU A 60 -14.41 5.77 -6.47
CA GLU A 60 -14.55 4.45 -7.12
C GLU A 60 -13.21 3.75 -7.22
N ALA A 61 -12.14 4.45 -7.62
CA ALA A 61 -10.79 3.89 -7.67
C ALA A 61 -10.34 3.41 -6.29
N HIS A 62 -10.63 4.18 -5.25
CA HIS A 62 -10.31 3.79 -3.87
C HIS A 62 -11.02 2.50 -3.47
N GLN A 63 -12.31 2.40 -3.79
CA GLN A 63 -13.10 1.21 -3.48
C GLN A 63 -12.58 -0.02 -4.23
N VAL A 64 -12.19 0.13 -5.50
CA VAL A 64 -11.60 -0.96 -6.28
C VAL A 64 -10.32 -1.47 -5.62
N LEU A 65 -9.41 -0.57 -5.23
CA LEU A 65 -8.17 -0.97 -4.56
C LEU A 65 -8.45 -1.77 -3.29
N GLN A 66 -9.35 -1.28 -2.45
CA GLN A 66 -9.70 -1.94 -1.18
C GLN A 66 -10.41 -3.28 -1.37
N SER A 67 -11.06 -3.49 -2.52
CA SER A 67 -11.81 -4.72 -2.79
C SER A 67 -10.96 -5.86 -3.36
N LEU A 68 -9.70 -5.59 -3.72
CA LEU A 68 -8.83 -6.61 -4.29
C LEU A 68 -8.57 -7.73 -3.29
N GLU A 69 -8.62 -8.98 -3.76
CA GLU A 69 -8.31 -10.14 -2.92
C GLU A 69 -6.89 -10.05 -2.35
N SER A 70 -5.94 -9.62 -3.17
CA SER A 70 -4.55 -9.42 -2.75
C SER A 70 -4.42 -8.34 -1.69
N PHE A 71 -5.22 -7.27 -1.77
CA PHE A 71 -5.20 -6.21 -0.78
C PHE A 71 -5.76 -6.71 0.56
N LYS A 72 -6.86 -7.47 0.53
CA LYS A 72 -7.45 -8.04 1.75
C LYS A 72 -6.47 -8.99 2.44
N LYS A 73 -5.81 -9.85 1.67
CA LYS A 73 -4.79 -10.75 2.20
C LYS A 73 -3.64 -9.97 2.83
N PHE A 74 -3.14 -8.96 2.13
CA PHE A 74 -2.07 -8.09 2.63
C PHE A 74 -2.47 -7.46 3.97
N ASP A 75 -3.65 -6.87 4.03
CA ASP A 75 -4.14 -6.18 5.23
C ASP A 75 -4.31 -7.14 6.41
N ASP A 76 -4.96 -8.28 6.17
CA ASP A 76 -5.21 -9.27 7.22
C ASP A 76 -3.90 -9.83 7.80
N GLU A 77 -2.94 -10.17 6.95
CA GLU A 77 -1.67 -10.73 7.39
C GLU A 77 -0.80 -9.69 8.09
N LEU A 78 -0.86 -8.45 7.62
CA LEU A 78 -0.12 -7.36 8.24
C LEU A 78 -0.55 -7.15 9.69
N TRP A 79 -1.85 -7.04 9.92
CA TRP A 79 -2.37 -6.85 11.29
C TRP A 79 -2.13 -8.07 12.16
N ALA A 80 -2.25 -9.27 11.63
CA ALA A 80 -1.99 -10.51 12.36
C ALA A 80 -0.51 -10.67 12.74
N SER A 81 0.40 -10.00 12.06
CA SER A 81 1.84 -10.13 12.30
C SER A 81 2.33 -9.39 13.55
N GLU A 82 1.50 -8.57 14.16
CA GLU A 82 1.87 -7.73 15.32
C GLU A 82 2.98 -6.73 14.96
N LEU A 83 2.56 -5.57 14.45
CA LEU A 83 3.47 -4.53 13.97
C LEU A 83 4.29 -3.90 15.09
N GLU A 84 5.53 -3.48 14.78
CA GLU A 84 6.33 -2.67 15.69
C GLU A 84 5.79 -1.23 15.75
N VAL A 85 5.34 -0.70 14.60
CA VAL A 85 4.69 0.61 14.52
C VAL A 85 3.46 0.47 13.64
N GLU A 86 2.30 0.81 14.17
CA GLU A 86 1.03 0.72 13.45
C GLU A 86 0.97 1.68 12.26
N PRO A 87 0.15 1.37 11.24
CA PRO A 87 0.02 2.25 10.09
C PRO A 87 -0.47 3.64 10.46
N LYS A 88 0.26 4.64 9.96
CA LYS A 88 -0.15 6.04 10.00
C LYS A 88 -0.52 6.44 8.58
N LEU A 89 -1.76 6.89 8.43
CA LEU A 89 -2.32 7.31 7.15
C LEU A 89 -2.38 8.82 7.09
N GLU A 90 -1.92 9.40 5.98
CA GLU A 90 -1.99 10.83 5.73
C GLU A 90 -2.54 11.06 4.33
N VAL A 91 -3.45 12.01 4.21
CA VAL A 91 -3.93 12.48 2.90
C VAL A 91 -3.05 13.65 2.49
N LEU A 92 -2.43 13.53 1.32
CA LEU A 92 -1.49 14.52 0.82
C LEU A 92 -2.15 15.43 -0.19
N THR A 93 -1.70 16.68 -0.22
CA THR A 93 -2.09 17.65 -1.24
C THR A 93 -0.95 17.82 -2.22
N LEU A 94 -1.23 17.60 -3.50
CA LEU A 94 -0.23 17.85 -4.55
C LEU A 94 -0.03 19.35 -4.68
N VAL A 95 1.20 19.81 -4.48
CA VAL A 95 1.55 21.22 -4.68
C VAL A 95 1.99 21.46 -6.12
N ALA A 96 2.86 20.58 -6.63
CA ALA A 96 3.36 20.69 -7.99
C ALA A 96 4.00 19.36 -8.40
N SER A 97 4.00 19.09 -9.69
CA SER A 97 4.71 17.94 -10.27
C SER A 97 5.16 18.29 -11.70
N THR A 98 6.12 17.54 -12.21
CA THR A 98 6.56 17.67 -13.62
C THR A 98 5.70 16.83 -14.55
#